data_fef20ad47e05f11fbcc50b99b3aa2839
#
_entry.id   fef20ad47e05f11fbcc50b99b3aa2839
#
_cell.length_a   1.000
_cell.length_b   1.000
_cell.length_c   1.000
_cell.angle_alpha   90.00
_cell.angle_beta   90.00
_cell.angle_gamma   90.00
#
_symmetry.space_group_name_H-M   'P 1'
#
loop_
_entity.id
_entity.type
_entity.pdbx_description
1 polymer ?
#
loop_
_entity_poly.entity_id
_entity_poly.type
_entity_poly.pdbx_seq_one_letter_code
_entity_poly.pdbx_strand_id
1 'polypeptide(L)'
;TQIPNEETIEQLRVKLLNCIPEEIRTEMDVEAIVSQGIPFAEIISTAKKKEIDMIVIGSHGRTGLSHIMLGSVSEKVVRKAPCPVLTVRQSDHEFVMP
;
A
#
# COMPACT_ATOMS: atom_id res chain seq x y z
N THR A 1 16.58 -15.75 -2.72
CA THR A 1 15.43 -15.14 -2.05
C THR A 1 14.60 -16.20 -1.35
N GLN A 2 14.42 -16.02 -0.07
CA GLN A 2 13.60 -16.94 0.71
C GLN A 2 12.13 -16.61 0.56
N ILE A 3 11.34 -17.64 0.35
CA ILE A 3 9.89 -17.50 0.37
C ILE A 3 9.47 -17.47 1.83
N PRO A 4 8.77 -16.42 2.29
CA PRO A 4 8.32 -16.37 3.69
C PRO A 4 7.41 -17.54 4.00
N ASN A 5 7.57 -18.13 5.18
CA ASN A 5 6.66 -19.18 5.63
C ASN A 5 5.38 -18.56 6.21
N GLU A 6 4.42 -19.42 6.54
CA GLU A 6 3.13 -18.97 7.07
C GLU A 6 3.27 -18.15 8.35
N GLU A 7 4.21 -18.53 9.20
CA GLU A 7 4.46 -17.81 10.45
C GLU A 7 4.94 -16.37 10.16
N THR A 8 5.86 -16.22 9.20
CA THR A 8 6.36 -14.90 8.83
C THR A 8 5.26 -14.03 8.23
N ILE A 9 4.42 -14.63 7.39
CA ILE A 9 3.29 -13.92 6.79
C ILE A 9 2.32 -13.45 7.86
N GLU A 10 2.02 -14.30 8.83
CA GLU A 10 1.12 -13.94 9.92
C GLU A 10 1.69 -12.82 10.78
N GLN A 11 2.99 -12.85 11.04
CA GLN A 11 3.66 -11.78 11.79
C GLN A 11 3.56 -10.44 11.04
N LEU A 12 3.74 -10.46 9.73
CA LEU A 12 3.59 -9.26 8.91
C LEU A 12 2.16 -8.75 8.91
N ARG A 13 1.20 -9.65 8.84
CA ARG A 13 -0.21 -9.30 8.87
C ARG A 13 -0.59 -8.63 10.19
N VAL A 14 -0.15 -9.18 11.30
CA VAL A 14 -0.38 -8.60 12.63
C VAL A 14 0.27 -7.22 12.74
N LYS A 15 1.50 -7.10 12.27
CA LYS A 15 2.21 -5.84 12.27
C LYS A 15 1.47 -4.76 11.48
N LEU A 16 0.91 -5.16 10.35
CA LEU A 16 0.15 -4.27 9.50
C LEU A 16 -1.12 -3.80 10.22
N LEU A 17 -1.84 -4.71 10.85
CA LEU A 17 -3.04 -4.37 11.63
C LEU A 17 -2.71 -3.41 12.76
N ASN A 18 -1.57 -3.61 13.42
CA ASN A 18 -1.15 -2.76 14.52
C ASN A 18 -0.78 -1.33 14.10
N CYS A 19 -0.60 -1.09 12.80
CA CYS A 19 -0.41 0.27 12.29
C CYS A 19 -1.70 1.09 12.31
N ILE A 20 -2.84 0.44 12.49
CA ILE A 20 -4.14 1.10 12.47
C ILE A 20 -4.63 1.26 13.91
N PRO A 21 -5.01 2.47 14.33
CA PRO A 21 -5.53 2.69 15.69
C PRO A 21 -6.70 1.77 16.00
N GLU A 22 -6.75 1.30 17.23
CA GLU A 22 -7.79 0.37 17.67
C GLU A 22 -9.20 0.95 17.47
N GLU A 23 -9.37 2.23 17.72
CA GLU A 23 -10.66 2.89 17.54
C GLU A 23 -11.18 2.75 16.11
N ILE A 24 -10.29 2.84 15.13
CA ILE A 24 -10.65 2.70 13.73
C ILE A 24 -10.99 1.24 13.42
N ARG A 25 -10.21 0.31 13.96
CA ARG A 25 -10.44 -1.12 13.72
C ARG A 25 -11.77 -1.61 14.28
N THR A 26 -12.24 -0.98 15.36
CA THR A 26 -13.52 -1.36 15.95
C THR A 26 -14.71 -0.74 15.23
N GLU A 27 -14.52 0.41 14.59
CA GLU A 27 -15.60 1.10 13.89
C GLU A 27 -15.71 0.73 12.42
N MET A 28 -14.62 0.27 11.84
CA MET A 28 -14.55 -0.04 10.42
C MET A 28 -14.18 -1.51 10.24
N ASP A 29 -14.63 -2.08 9.15
CA ASP A 29 -14.25 -3.42 8.77
C ASP A 29 -12.88 -3.37 8.09
N VAL A 30 -11.85 -3.75 8.83
CA VAL A 30 -10.46 -3.68 8.36
C VAL A 30 -9.91 -5.08 8.15
N GLU A 31 -9.34 -5.32 6.97
CA GLU A 31 -8.70 -6.58 6.65
C GLU A 31 -7.26 -6.33 6.24
N ALA A 32 -6.34 -7.08 6.83
CA ALA A 32 -4.93 -7.01 6.47
C ALA A 32 -4.59 -8.17 5.54
N ILE A 33 -3.99 -7.85 4.40
CA ILE A 33 -3.63 -8.85 3.40
C ILE A 33 -2.15 -8.73 3.10
N VAL A 34 -1.45 -9.86 3.17
CA VAL A 34 -0.05 -9.96 2.77
C VAL A 34 0.02 -10.89 1.58
N SER A 35 0.53 -10.38 0.47
CA SER A 35 0.65 -11.13 -0.78
C SER A 35 2.09 -11.22 -1.23
N GLN A 36 2.40 -12.26 -1.96
CA GLN A 36 3.69 -12.46 -2.60
C GLN A 36 3.52 -12.38 -4.11
N GLY A 37 4.52 -11.83 -4.78
CA GLY A 37 4.51 -11.72 -6.23
C GLY A 37 5.01 -10.36 -6.68
N ILE A 38 4.62 -9.99 -7.88
CA ILE A 38 4.97 -8.68 -8.43
C ILE A 38 4.07 -7.64 -7.77
N PRO A 39 4.63 -6.68 -7.04
CA PRO A 39 3.81 -5.79 -6.19
C PRO A 39 2.64 -5.11 -6.90
N PHE A 40 2.86 -4.46 -8.04
CA PHE A 40 1.76 -3.77 -8.69
C PHE A 40 0.68 -4.74 -9.19
N ALA A 41 1.08 -5.91 -9.64
CA ALA A 41 0.14 -6.92 -10.12
C ALA A 41 -0.72 -7.46 -8.99
N GLU A 42 -0.11 -7.68 -7.83
CA GLU A 42 -0.84 -8.14 -6.65
C GLU A 42 -1.85 -7.11 -6.16
N ILE A 43 -1.45 -5.85 -6.15
CA ILE A 43 -2.35 -4.75 -5.76
C ILE A 43 -3.55 -4.69 -6.70
N ILE A 44 -3.31 -4.69 -7.99
CA ILE A 44 -4.39 -4.60 -8.98
C ILE A 44 -5.30 -5.83 -8.93
N SER A 45 -4.71 -7.01 -8.81
CA SER A 45 -5.47 -8.25 -8.72
C SER A 45 -6.38 -8.24 -7.48
N THR A 46 -5.85 -7.81 -6.35
CA THR A 46 -6.63 -7.72 -5.11
C THR A 46 -7.76 -6.70 -5.24
N ALA A 47 -7.46 -5.55 -5.84
CA ALA A 47 -8.48 -4.52 -6.05
C ALA A 47 -9.63 -5.02 -6.92
N LYS A 48 -9.31 -5.79 -7.96
CA LYS A 48 -10.34 -6.36 -8.82
C LYS A 48 -11.17 -7.42 -8.10
N LYS A 49 -10.50 -8.35 -7.42
CA LYS A 49 -11.18 -9.44 -6.72
C LYS A 49 -12.12 -8.95 -5.63
N LYS A 50 -11.72 -7.91 -4.94
CA LYS A 50 -12.49 -7.37 -3.82
C LYS A 50 -13.36 -6.19 -4.20
N GLU A 51 -13.42 -5.86 -5.48
CA GLU A 51 -14.25 -4.78 -6.01
C GLU A 51 -14.01 -3.48 -5.24
N ILE A 52 -12.75 -3.13 -5.12
CA ILE A 52 -12.31 -1.94 -4.37
C ILE A 52 -12.73 -0.67 -5.12
N ASP A 53 -13.23 0.30 -4.37
CA ASP A 53 -13.70 1.57 -4.93
C ASP A 53 -12.60 2.61 -5.07
N MET A 54 -11.53 2.51 -4.27
CA MET A 54 -10.41 3.45 -4.34
C MET A 54 -9.17 2.78 -3.78
N ILE A 55 -8.03 3.01 -4.42
CA ILE A 55 -6.73 2.58 -3.92
C ILE A 55 -6.03 3.81 -3.35
N VAL A 56 -5.50 3.69 -2.13
CA VAL A 56 -4.64 4.70 -1.53
C VAL A 56 -3.25 4.09 -1.42
N ILE A 57 -2.26 4.73 -2.01
CA ILE A 57 -0.92 4.16 -2.08
C ILE A 57 0.14 5.23 -1.82
N GLY A 58 1.23 4.86 -1.16
CA GLY A 58 2.35 5.76 -0.97
C GLY A 58 3.03 6.06 -2.31
N SER A 59 3.38 7.31 -2.55
CA SER A 59 3.97 7.73 -3.82
C SER A 59 5.42 7.29 -3.97
N HIS A 60 6.11 6.98 -2.86
CA HIS A 60 7.50 6.55 -2.85
C HIS A 60 7.63 5.28 -2.04
N GLY A 61 8.48 4.37 -2.51
CA GLY A 61 8.82 3.20 -1.75
C GLY A 61 9.91 3.49 -0.73
N ARG A 62 10.58 2.44 -0.28
CA ARG A 62 11.64 2.52 0.72
C ARG A 62 12.90 3.25 0.22
N THR A 63 13.03 3.41 -1.08
CA THR A 63 14.27 3.92 -1.68
C THR A 63 14.45 5.42 -1.56
N GLY A 64 13.46 6.14 -1.08
CA GLY A 64 13.56 7.57 -0.90
C GLY A 64 13.82 8.33 -2.19
N LEU A 65 13.14 7.94 -3.25
CA LEU A 65 13.29 8.59 -4.54
C LEU A 65 12.96 10.08 -4.48
N SER A 66 13.39 10.81 -5.49
CA SER A 66 13.13 12.24 -5.58
C SER A 66 11.67 12.56 -5.35
N HIS A 67 11.42 13.64 -4.62
CA HIS A 67 10.08 14.09 -4.26
C HIS A 67 9.20 14.48 -5.44
N ILE A 68 9.74 14.55 -6.63
CA ILE A 68 8.94 14.86 -7.83
C ILE A 68 8.55 13.63 -8.63
N MET A 69 9.06 12.47 -8.29
CA MET A 69 8.78 11.25 -9.05
C MET A 69 7.99 10.24 -8.24
N LEU A 70 7.04 9.61 -8.88
CA LEU A 70 6.36 8.46 -8.28
C LEU A 70 7.30 7.27 -8.27
N GLY A 71 7.18 6.42 -7.25
CA GLY A 71 7.86 5.14 -7.24
C GLY A 71 7.34 4.25 -8.36
N SER A 72 8.15 3.27 -8.76
CA SER A 72 7.81 2.39 -9.89
C SER A 72 6.51 1.62 -9.67
N VAL A 73 6.26 1.16 -8.45
CA VAL A 73 5.04 0.43 -8.14
C VAL A 73 3.83 1.37 -8.22
N SER A 74 3.94 2.55 -7.60
CA SER A 74 2.85 3.53 -7.60
C SER A 74 2.48 3.96 -9.01
N GLU A 75 3.48 4.21 -9.86
CA GLU A 75 3.24 4.59 -11.24
C GLU A 75 2.45 3.53 -12.00
N LYS A 76 2.84 2.26 -11.85
CA LYS A 76 2.16 1.16 -12.53
C LYS A 76 0.76 0.96 -12.01
N VAL A 77 0.55 1.13 -10.70
CA VAL A 77 -0.79 1.04 -10.12
C VAL A 77 -1.68 2.16 -10.66
N VAL A 78 -1.17 3.39 -10.70
CA VAL A 78 -1.95 4.52 -11.23
C VAL A 78 -2.38 4.25 -12.68
N ARG A 79 -1.49 3.69 -13.49
CA ARG A 79 -1.80 3.43 -14.90
C ARG A 79 -2.81 2.32 -15.11
N LYS A 80 -2.77 1.29 -14.28
CA LYS A 80 -3.47 0.03 -14.56
C LYS A 80 -4.60 -0.29 -13.58
N ALA A 81 -4.85 0.56 -12.61
CA ALA A 81 -5.86 0.29 -11.59
C ALA A 81 -7.27 0.24 -12.18
N PRO A 82 -8.15 -0.63 -11.65
CA PRO A 82 -9.54 -0.69 -12.07
C PRO A 82 -10.41 0.40 -11.41
N CYS A 83 -9.84 1.24 -10.58
CA CYS A 83 -10.55 2.24 -9.79
C CYS A 83 -9.65 3.46 -9.59
N PRO A 84 -10.18 4.58 -9.07
CA PRO A 84 -9.36 5.74 -8.76
C PRO A 84 -8.24 5.42 -7.79
N VAL A 85 -7.10 6.08 -7.96
CA VAL A 85 -5.92 5.90 -7.11
C VAL A 85 -5.54 7.24 -6.52
N LEU A 86 -5.45 7.28 -5.20
CA LEU A 86 -4.94 8.44 -4.48
C LEU A 86 -3.51 8.14 -4.05
N THR A 87 -2.57 8.96 -4.50
CA THR A 87 -1.17 8.82 -4.10
C THR A 87 -0.90 9.75 -2.92
N VAL A 88 -0.21 9.24 -1.92
CA VAL A 88 0.06 9.98 -0.69
C VAL A 88 1.56 10.12 -0.53
N ARG A 89 2.00 11.33 -0.24
CA ARG A 89 3.41 11.59 0.06
C ARG A 89 3.67 11.43 1.53
N GLN A 90 4.88 11.03 1.84
CA GLN A 90 5.34 10.98 3.20
C GLN A 90 5.41 12.38 3.77
N SER A 91 4.94 12.57 5.00
CA SER A 91 4.77 13.89 5.60
C SER A 91 5.98 14.40 6.37
N ASP A 92 7.12 13.69 6.32
CA ASP A 92 8.34 14.12 7.01
C ASP A 92 9.13 15.18 6.25
N HIS A 93 8.61 15.65 5.13
CA HIS A 93 9.18 16.78 4.43
C HIS A 93 8.48 18.05 4.84
N GLU A 94 9.29 19.05 5.20
CA GLU A 94 8.71 20.36 5.43
C GLU A 94 8.07 20.85 4.15
N PHE A 95 6.85 21.33 4.26
CA PHE A 95 6.18 21.94 3.14
C PHE A 95 6.76 23.34 2.94
N VAL A 96 7.53 23.50 1.89
CA VAL A 96 8.12 24.79 1.55
C VAL A 96 7.31 25.39 0.42
N MET A 97 6.70 26.53 0.70
CA MET A 97 5.96 27.26 -0.33
C MET A 97 6.92 27.77 -1.38
N PRO A 98 6.60 27.64 -2.65
CA PRO A 98 7.46 28.17 -3.70
C PRO A 98 7.50 29.68 -3.70
#